data_b9921bba050e05982d6b8512513d15ce
#
_entry.id   b9921bba050e05982d6b8512513d15ce
#
_cell.length_a   1.000
_cell.length_b   1.000
_cell.length_c   1.000
_cell.angle_alpha   90.00
_cell.angle_beta   90.00
_cell.angle_gamma   90.00
#
_symmetry.space_group_name_H-M   'P 1'
#
loop_
_entity.id
_entity.type
_entity.pdbx_description
1 polymer ?
#
loop_
_entity_poly.entity_id
_entity_poly.type
_entity_poly.pdbx_seq_one_letter_code
_entity_poly.pdbx_strand_id
1 'polypeptide(L)'
;MSRALPWRKVALGATIAVGLTAAAPLSAQAAAPAACAALQAKYPDWKGKTLVNAINPHTPGYETIDPKDPSKYIGFDIDLGEAIGECLGFKLTYKPVTFAALLTTLAAGQADIVISDIYATKERAKAADFITYSKVFDGVLVAKGNPKGINGINMSMCGAAAAENTGYVEVPLIQALIPECKKAGKAEPTIQLYDNNANCIQAILAGRADTYVNDVNTVDSAVKAYPDKLEKAIAVTIPYSVGIAVPKDKPKFRDAVLAALIEVQKAGTHMELLKKHGLDVNNFKEPDILTAD
;
A
#
# COMPACT_ATOMS: atom_id res chain seq x y z
N MET A 1 27.75 91.34 -19.44
CA MET A 1 28.39 90.76 -18.25
C MET A 1 28.43 89.25 -18.41
N SER A 2 29.58 88.72 -18.79
CA SER A 2 29.83 87.27 -19.01
C SER A 2 29.94 86.55 -17.73
N ARG A 3 29.38 85.36 -17.64
CA ARG A 3 29.86 84.32 -16.73
C ARG A 3 29.83 82.92 -17.43
N ALA A 4 31.03 82.37 -17.53
CA ALA A 4 31.35 81.08 -18.08
C ALA A 4 30.88 79.96 -17.21
N LEU A 5 30.35 78.88 -17.80
CA LEU A 5 30.08 77.59 -17.17
C LEU A 5 31.31 76.68 -17.32
N PRO A 6 31.69 75.94 -16.28
CA PRO A 6 32.74 74.93 -16.39
C PRO A 6 32.23 73.61 -16.92
N TRP A 7 33.00 72.96 -17.74
CA TRP A 7 32.81 71.63 -18.28
C TRP A 7 32.86 70.53 -17.17
N ARG A 8 31.84 69.76 -17.06
CA ARG A 8 31.87 68.52 -16.28
C ARG A 8 32.23 67.32 -17.16
N LYS A 9 33.31 66.67 -16.79
CA LYS A 9 33.72 65.36 -17.38
C LYS A 9 32.68 64.32 -17.15
N VAL A 10 32.20 63.69 -18.23
CA VAL A 10 31.34 62.48 -18.13
C VAL A 10 32.26 61.27 -18.04
N ALA A 11 32.22 60.60 -16.86
CA ALA A 11 32.86 59.30 -16.70
C ALA A 11 31.93 58.22 -17.26
N LEU A 12 32.40 57.50 -18.25
CA LEU A 12 31.76 56.29 -18.76
C LEU A 12 31.90 55.19 -17.68
N GLY A 13 30.81 54.93 -16.95
CA GLY A 13 30.71 53.74 -16.07
C GLY A 13 30.30 52.55 -16.92
N ALA A 14 31.19 51.59 -17.09
CA ALA A 14 30.89 50.31 -17.69
C ALA A 14 30.07 49.48 -16.66
N THR A 15 28.79 49.34 -16.89
CA THR A 15 27.92 48.41 -16.15
C THR A 15 28.13 46.99 -16.67
N ILE A 16 28.84 46.19 -15.88
CA ILE A 16 28.92 44.74 -16.10
C ILE A 16 27.55 44.14 -15.65
N ALA A 17 26.72 43.77 -16.61
CA ALA A 17 25.52 43.00 -16.38
C ALA A 17 25.93 41.55 -16.02
N VAL A 18 25.92 41.23 -14.73
CA VAL A 18 26.01 39.83 -14.26
C VAL A 18 24.70 39.17 -14.59
N GLY A 19 24.69 38.40 -15.67
CA GLY A 19 23.56 37.53 -15.99
C GLY A 19 23.41 36.43 -14.94
N LEU A 20 22.44 36.56 -14.01
CA LEU A 20 21.95 35.43 -13.23
C LEU A 20 21.26 34.48 -14.20
N THR A 21 21.94 33.44 -14.64
CA THR A 21 21.30 32.25 -15.20
C THR A 21 20.58 31.55 -14.07
N ALA A 22 19.26 31.75 -13.99
CA ALA A 22 18.41 30.93 -13.17
C ALA A 22 18.49 29.47 -13.69
N ALA A 23 19.24 28.63 -13.01
CA ALA A 23 19.20 27.21 -13.21
C ALA A 23 17.77 26.77 -12.83
N ALA A 24 16.94 26.45 -13.82
CA ALA A 24 15.70 25.76 -13.61
C ALA A 24 16.03 24.46 -12.83
N PRO A 25 15.28 24.10 -11.79
CA PRO A 25 15.46 22.80 -11.18
C PRO A 25 15.16 21.77 -12.27
N LEU A 26 16.18 21.02 -12.67
CA LEU A 26 15.98 19.76 -13.36
C LEU A 26 15.13 18.91 -12.37
N SER A 27 13.84 18.78 -12.66
CA SER A 27 13.08 17.67 -12.12
C SER A 27 13.86 16.43 -12.55
N ALA A 28 14.48 15.78 -11.57
CA ALA A 28 15.15 14.52 -11.77
C ALA A 28 14.07 13.48 -12.09
N GLN A 29 13.67 13.43 -13.34
CA GLN A 29 13.12 12.25 -13.97
C GLN A 29 14.33 11.35 -14.10
N ALA A 30 14.56 10.51 -13.07
CA ALA A 30 15.63 9.56 -13.09
C ALA A 30 15.43 8.72 -14.36
N ALA A 31 16.37 8.84 -15.30
CA ALA A 31 16.39 7.97 -16.46
C ALA A 31 16.26 6.54 -15.93
N ALA A 32 15.34 5.75 -16.51
CA ALA A 32 15.14 4.37 -16.09
C ALA A 32 16.50 3.70 -15.97
N PRO A 33 16.86 3.09 -14.84
CA PRO A 33 18.18 2.51 -14.63
C PRO A 33 18.56 1.65 -15.83
N ALA A 34 19.86 1.60 -16.20
CA ALA A 34 20.32 0.76 -17.32
C ALA A 34 19.80 -0.69 -17.20
N ALA A 35 19.62 -1.17 -15.98
CA ALA A 35 18.99 -2.45 -15.66
C ALA A 35 17.53 -2.54 -16.17
N CYS A 36 16.73 -1.49 -16.04
CA CYS A 36 15.34 -1.47 -16.56
C CYS A 36 15.33 -1.50 -18.10
N ALA A 37 16.25 -0.84 -18.76
CA ALA A 37 16.39 -0.93 -20.22
C ALA A 37 16.72 -2.37 -20.66
N ALA A 38 17.59 -3.07 -19.93
CA ALA A 38 17.89 -4.50 -20.16
C ALA A 38 16.66 -5.39 -19.90
N LEU A 39 15.86 -5.10 -18.86
CA LEU A 39 14.62 -5.82 -18.60
C LEU A 39 13.58 -5.61 -19.70
N GLN A 40 13.41 -4.40 -20.23
CA GLN A 40 12.53 -4.14 -21.38
C GLN A 40 12.95 -4.90 -22.64
N ALA A 41 14.27 -5.07 -22.83
CA ALA A 41 14.80 -5.88 -23.94
C ALA A 41 14.56 -7.41 -23.71
N LYS A 42 14.70 -7.87 -22.46
CA LYS A 42 14.47 -9.27 -22.08
C LYS A 42 12.99 -9.65 -22.09
N TYR A 43 12.12 -8.72 -21.73
CA TYR A 43 10.68 -8.91 -21.61
C TYR A 43 9.87 -7.95 -22.49
N PRO A 44 10.03 -8.01 -23.83
CA PRO A 44 9.45 -7.03 -24.76
C PRO A 44 7.91 -7.10 -24.84
N ASP A 45 7.30 -8.19 -24.36
CA ASP A 45 5.87 -8.46 -24.49
C ASP A 45 4.99 -7.41 -23.79
N TRP A 46 5.52 -6.71 -22.79
CA TRP A 46 4.77 -5.72 -22.00
C TRP A 46 5.11 -4.26 -22.36
N LYS A 47 6.19 -4.05 -23.10
CA LYS A 47 6.62 -2.69 -23.49
C LYS A 47 5.54 -2.00 -24.33
N GLY A 48 5.16 -0.79 -23.92
CA GLY A 48 4.15 0.04 -24.58
C GLY A 48 2.70 -0.38 -24.30
N LYS A 49 2.46 -1.43 -23.49
CA LYS A 49 1.10 -1.85 -23.13
C LYS A 49 0.54 -1.01 -21.97
N THR A 50 -0.78 -1.03 -21.89
CA THR A 50 -1.53 -0.59 -20.70
C THR A 50 -2.14 -1.83 -20.08
N LEU A 51 -1.83 -2.08 -18.81
CA LEU A 51 -2.31 -3.20 -18.02
C LEU A 51 -3.32 -2.71 -16.97
N VAL A 52 -4.24 -3.59 -16.58
CA VAL A 52 -5.25 -3.30 -15.57
C VAL A 52 -4.79 -3.83 -14.21
N ASN A 53 -4.64 -2.95 -13.23
CA ASN A 53 -4.46 -3.32 -11.82
C ASN A 53 -5.83 -3.32 -11.12
N ALA A 54 -6.29 -4.47 -10.61
CA ALA A 54 -7.44 -4.49 -9.73
C ALA A 54 -7.01 -4.05 -8.32
N ILE A 55 -7.74 -3.08 -7.75
CA ILE A 55 -7.43 -2.48 -6.45
C ILE A 55 -8.67 -2.40 -5.55
N ASN A 56 -8.43 -2.39 -4.24
CA ASN A 56 -9.44 -2.10 -3.23
C ASN A 56 -8.99 -0.86 -2.42
N PRO A 57 -9.25 0.38 -2.91
CA PRO A 57 -8.56 1.59 -2.47
C PRO A 57 -9.11 2.16 -1.16
N HIS A 58 -8.84 1.51 -0.02
CA HIS A 58 -9.28 1.95 1.30
C HIS A 58 -8.27 1.73 2.43
N THR A 59 -7.03 1.27 2.11
CA THR A 59 -5.97 1.08 3.10
C THR A 59 -5.05 2.30 3.18
N PRO A 60 -5.09 3.09 4.28
CA PRO A 60 -4.25 4.27 4.44
C PRO A 60 -2.76 3.95 4.32
N GLY A 61 -2.06 4.74 3.51
CA GLY A 61 -0.64 4.55 3.21
C GLY A 61 -0.39 3.61 2.03
N TYR A 62 -1.15 2.53 1.86
CA TYR A 62 -0.99 1.61 0.74
C TYR A 62 -1.77 2.06 -0.50
N GLU A 63 -3.10 2.17 -0.43
CA GLU A 63 -3.91 2.71 -1.52
C GLU A 63 -5.22 3.32 -1.02
N THR A 64 -5.49 4.53 -1.46
CA THR A 64 -6.74 5.25 -1.18
C THR A 64 -7.15 6.11 -2.37
N ILE A 65 -8.40 6.55 -2.36
CA ILE A 65 -8.86 7.59 -3.29
C ILE A 65 -8.21 8.92 -2.88
N ASP A 66 -7.68 9.66 -3.85
CA ASP A 66 -7.13 11.00 -3.59
C ASP A 66 -8.25 11.94 -3.07
N PRO A 67 -8.13 12.49 -1.85
CA PRO A 67 -9.14 13.39 -1.31
C PRO A 67 -9.28 14.71 -2.10
N LYS A 68 -8.30 15.05 -2.94
CA LYS A 68 -8.32 16.25 -3.79
C LYS A 68 -8.88 15.97 -5.19
N ASP A 69 -8.79 14.73 -5.65
CA ASP A 69 -9.26 14.30 -6.97
C ASP A 69 -9.81 12.87 -6.89
N PRO A 70 -11.12 12.70 -6.68
CA PRO A 70 -11.75 11.38 -6.52
C PRO A 70 -11.62 10.45 -7.74
N SER A 71 -11.12 10.94 -8.86
CA SER A 71 -10.81 10.11 -10.05
C SER A 71 -9.44 9.44 -9.98
N LYS A 72 -8.63 9.77 -8.97
CA LYS A 72 -7.26 9.28 -8.79
C LYS A 72 -7.13 8.43 -7.54
N TYR A 73 -6.16 7.53 -7.61
CA TYR A 73 -5.72 6.73 -6.48
C TYR A 73 -4.30 7.16 -6.09
N ILE A 74 -4.03 7.13 -4.79
CA ILE A 74 -2.72 7.48 -4.23
C ILE A 74 -2.31 6.44 -3.18
N GLY A 75 -1.04 6.27 -3.00
CA GLY A 75 -0.48 5.39 -1.99
C GLY A 75 0.76 4.66 -2.47
N PHE A 76 1.33 3.89 -1.57
CA PHE A 76 2.54 3.13 -1.82
C PHE A 76 2.37 2.12 -2.96
N ASP A 77 1.26 1.37 -2.97
CA ASP A 77 0.98 0.34 -3.98
C ASP A 77 0.76 0.94 -5.37
N ILE A 78 0.18 2.14 -5.42
CA ILE A 78 0.00 2.88 -6.67
C ILE A 78 1.38 3.26 -7.24
N ASP A 79 2.20 3.93 -6.44
CA ASP A 79 3.52 4.38 -6.87
C ASP A 79 4.48 3.22 -7.13
N LEU A 80 4.42 2.13 -6.34
CA LEU A 80 5.22 0.92 -6.57
C LEU A 80 4.84 0.25 -7.89
N GLY A 81 3.54 0.13 -8.16
CA GLY A 81 3.03 -0.40 -9.42
C GLY A 81 3.49 0.42 -10.62
N GLU A 82 3.46 1.75 -10.50
CA GLU A 82 3.95 2.67 -11.54
C GLU A 82 5.47 2.52 -11.74
N ALA A 83 6.27 2.42 -10.67
CA ALA A 83 7.72 2.22 -10.76
C ALA A 83 8.08 0.89 -11.43
N ILE A 84 7.35 -0.20 -11.13
CA ILE A 84 7.50 -1.49 -11.81
C ILE A 84 7.11 -1.37 -13.29
N GLY A 85 5.99 -0.69 -13.56
CA GLY A 85 5.51 -0.44 -14.92
C GLY A 85 6.50 0.36 -15.74
N GLU A 86 7.06 1.43 -15.19
CA GLU A 86 8.11 2.24 -15.83
C GLU A 86 9.35 1.38 -16.15
N CYS A 87 9.77 0.54 -15.20
CA CYS A 87 10.92 -0.34 -15.38
C CYS A 87 10.69 -1.38 -16.48
N LEU A 88 9.48 -1.90 -16.67
CA LEU A 88 9.14 -2.87 -17.73
C LEU A 88 8.59 -2.22 -19.01
N GLY A 89 8.34 -0.91 -18.99
CA GLY A 89 7.83 -0.15 -20.13
C GLY A 89 6.33 -0.26 -20.35
N PHE A 90 5.53 -0.64 -19.35
CA PHE A 90 4.07 -0.62 -19.40
C PHE A 90 3.47 0.50 -18.53
N LYS A 91 2.19 0.80 -18.74
CA LYS A 91 1.40 1.70 -17.89
C LYS A 91 0.31 0.93 -17.17
N LEU A 92 -0.11 1.42 -16.00
CA LEU A 92 -1.25 0.89 -15.28
C LEU A 92 -2.50 1.76 -15.47
N THR A 93 -3.64 1.09 -15.54
CA THR A 93 -4.96 1.63 -15.24
C THR A 93 -5.54 0.86 -14.07
N TYR A 94 -6.46 1.47 -13.34
CA TYR A 94 -6.94 0.93 -12.08
C TYR A 94 -8.40 0.53 -12.17
N LYS A 95 -8.74 -0.67 -11.71
CA LYS A 95 -10.09 -1.18 -11.61
C LYS A 95 -10.45 -1.38 -10.14
N PRO A 96 -11.24 -0.46 -9.54
CA PRO A 96 -11.66 -0.62 -8.16
C PRO A 96 -12.68 -1.76 -8.04
N VAL A 97 -12.47 -2.63 -7.06
CA VAL A 97 -13.36 -3.75 -6.72
C VAL A 97 -13.38 -3.94 -5.21
N THR A 98 -14.31 -4.74 -4.68
CA THR A 98 -14.24 -5.18 -3.28
C THR A 98 -13.02 -6.07 -3.06
N PHE A 99 -12.48 -6.11 -1.85
CA PHE A 99 -11.30 -6.93 -1.54
C PHE A 99 -11.51 -8.40 -1.91
N ALA A 100 -12.66 -8.96 -1.55
CA ALA A 100 -13.01 -10.34 -1.86
C ALA A 100 -13.04 -10.64 -3.38
N ALA A 101 -13.22 -9.62 -4.22
CA ALA A 101 -13.28 -9.76 -5.67
C ALA A 101 -11.91 -9.61 -6.37
N LEU A 102 -10.84 -9.22 -5.67
CA LEU A 102 -9.52 -8.97 -6.28
C LEU A 102 -9.03 -10.17 -7.09
N LEU A 103 -8.89 -11.34 -6.45
CA LEU A 103 -8.35 -12.53 -7.09
C LEU A 103 -9.31 -13.15 -8.12
N THR A 104 -10.62 -13.05 -7.92
CA THR A 104 -11.59 -13.51 -8.92
C THR A 104 -11.60 -12.62 -10.15
N THR A 105 -11.40 -11.31 -10.00
CA THR A 105 -11.22 -10.36 -11.11
C THR A 105 -9.95 -10.69 -11.92
N LEU A 106 -8.85 -11.01 -11.21
CA LEU A 106 -7.60 -11.45 -11.84
C LEU A 106 -7.77 -12.78 -12.60
N ALA A 107 -8.36 -13.78 -11.95
CA ALA A 107 -8.58 -15.11 -12.54
C ALA A 107 -9.54 -15.09 -13.74
N ALA A 108 -10.50 -14.16 -13.75
CA ALA A 108 -11.41 -13.93 -14.88
C ALA A 108 -10.77 -13.18 -16.07
N GLY A 109 -9.49 -12.78 -15.97
CA GLY A 109 -8.79 -12.00 -16.99
C GLY A 109 -9.31 -10.56 -17.12
N GLN A 110 -10.04 -10.06 -16.12
CA GLN A 110 -10.54 -8.68 -16.08
C GLN A 110 -9.54 -7.71 -15.43
N ALA A 111 -8.44 -8.22 -14.90
CA ALA A 111 -7.25 -7.52 -14.49
C ALA A 111 -6.02 -8.34 -14.92
N ASP A 112 -4.89 -7.66 -15.10
CA ASP A 112 -3.61 -8.27 -15.44
C ASP A 112 -2.74 -8.51 -14.21
N ILE A 113 -2.96 -7.72 -13.16
CA ILE A 113 -2.17 -7.69 -11.93
C ILE A 113 -3.04 -7.22 -10.76
N VAL A 114 -2.67 -7.59 -9.54
CA VAL A 114 -3.21 -7.03 -8.30
C VAL A 114 -2.05 -6.52 -7.44
N ILE A 115 -2.01 -5.22 -7.23
CA ILE A 115 -1.12 -4.55 -6.27
C ILE A 115 -2.08 -3.72 -5.40
N SER A 116 -2.45 -4.25 -4.22
CA SER A 116 -3.53 -3.71 -3.38
C SER A 116 -3.50 -4.31 -1.98
N ASP A 117 -2.43 -4.09 -1.25
CA ASP A 117 -2.24 -4.52 0.16
C ASP A 117 -2.79 -5.94 0.45
N ILE A 118 -2.64 -6.83 -0.54
CA ILE A 118 -3.13 -8.19 -0.43
C ILE A 118 -2.06 -9.13 0.16
N TYR A 119 -2.40 -9.79 1.26
CA TYR A 119 -1.48 -10.72 1.91
C TYR A 119 -1.35 -12.02 1.12
N ALA A 120 -0.11 -12.39 0.81
CA ALA A 120 0.23 -13.64 0.15
C ALA A 120 0.09 -14.81 1.13
N THR A 121 -0.87 -15.71 0.86
CA THR A 121 -1.11 -16.92 1.64
C THR A 121 -1.11 -18.14 0.72
N LYS A 122 -0.82 -19.32 1.26
CA LYS A 122 -0.90 -20.58 0.49
C LYS A 122 -2.30 -20.83 -0.07
N GLU A 123 -3.37 -20.41 0.63
CA GLU A 123 -4.73 -20.52 0.13
C GLU A 123 -4.96 -19.62 -1.09
N ARG A 124 -4.57 -18.35 -1.00
CA ARG A 124 -4.65 -17.39 -2.11
C ARG A 124 -3.75 -17.78 -3.28
N ALA A 125 -2.61 -18.42 -2.99
CA ALA A 125 -1.68 -18.90 -4.01
C ALA A 125 -2.27 -20.02 -4.88
N LYS A 126 -3.38 -20.65 -4.50
CA LYS A 126 -4.14 -21.56 -5.39
C LYS A 126 -4.76 -20.82 -6.57
N ALA A 127 -5.11 -19.54 -6.41
CA ALA A 127 -5.77 -18.73 -7.43
C ALA A 127 -4.80 -17.86 -8.26
N ALA A 128 -3.67 -17.43 -7.68
CA ALA A 128 -2.68 -16.56 -8.32
C ALA A 128 -1.28 -16.84 -7.79
N ASP A 129 -0.24 -16.55 -8.54
CA ASP A 129 1.12 -16.50 -8.01
C ASP A 129 1.36 -15.14 -7.35
N PHE A 130 2.15 -15.13 -6.27
CA PHE A 130 2.46 -13.91 -5.54
C PHE A 130 3.95 -13.59 -5.58
N ILE A 131 4.27 -12.30 -5.68
CA ILE A 131 5.63 -11.77 -5.49
C ILE A 131 5.54 -10.88 -4.24
N THR A 132 6.09 -11.34 -3.11
CA THR A 132 6.03 -10.60 -1.85
C THR A 132 6.98 -9.41 -1.87
N TYR A 133 6.60 -8.30 -1.22
CA TYR A 133 7.40 -7.07 -1.23
C TYR A 133 7.42 -6.34 0.11
N SER A 134 6.48 -6.61 1.01
CA SER A 134 6.38 -5.92 2.31
C SER A 134 6.07 -6.91 3.42
N LYS A 135 6.67 -6.70 4.59
CA LYS A 135 6.18 -7.26 5.85
C LYS A 135 4.93 -6.50 6.26
N VAL A 136 4.12 -7.12 7.08
CA VAL A 136 2.89 -6.51 7.59
C VAL A 136 2.74 -6.78 9.08
N PHE A 137 2.13 -5.82 9.77
CA PHE A 137 1.73 -5.92 11.17
C PHE A 137 0.28 -5.49 11.26
N ASP A 138 -0.53 -6.24 11.97
CA ASP A 138 -1.90 -5.86 12.26
C ASP A 138 -1.98 -5.08 13.57
N GLY A 139 -2.96 -4.22 13.65
CA GLY A 139 -3.39 -3.58 14.89
C GLY A 139 -4.71 -4.16 15.35
N VAL A 140 -4.87 -4.28 16.65
CA VAL A 140 -6.15 -4.65 17.28
C VAL A 140 -6.83 -3.37 17.73
N LEU A 141 -7.86 -2.94 17.00
CA LEU A 141 -8.68 -1.77 17.32
C LEU A 141 -9.79 -2.15 18.29
N VAL A 142 -9.95 -1.37 19.35
CA VAL A 142 -10.99 -1.54 20.36
C VAL A 142 -11.60 -0.20 20.76
N ALA A 143 -12.73 -0.22 21.44
CA ALA A 143 -13.26 0.96 22.10
C ALA A 143 -12.31 1.45 23.18
N LYS A 144 -12.29 2.77 23.44
CA LYS A 144 -11.45 3.41 24.45
C LYS A 144 -11.59 2.74 25.82
N GLY A 145 -10.44 2.45 26.44
CA GLY A 145 -10.34 1.74 27.71
C GLY A 145 -10.46 0.23 27.59
N ASN A 146 -10.54 -0.30 26.38
CA ASN A 146 -10.55 -1.75 26.08
C ASN A 146 -11.42 -2.58 27.05
N PRO A 147 -12.74 -2.38 27.05
CA PRO A 147 -13.64 -2.94 28.10
C PRO A 147 -13.67 -4.47 28.14
N LYS A 148 -13.26 -5.14 27.05
CA LYS A 148 -13.15 -6.60 26.97
C LYS A 148 -11.76 -7.15 27.30
N GLY A 149 -10.75 -6.28 27.49
CA GLY A 149 -9.37 -6.69 27.74
C GLY A 149 -8.74 -7.46 26.59
N ILE A 150 -9.13 -7.16 25.32
CA ILE A 150 -8.59 -7.81 24.13
C ILE A 150 -7.14 -7.39 23.92
N ASN A 151 -6.25 -8.38 23.79
CA ASN A 151 -4.80 -8.14 23.69
C ASN A 151 -4.13 -8.94 22.57
N GLY A 152 -4.88 -9.33 21.55
CA GLY A 152 -4.38 -10.04 20.38
C GLY A 152 -5.43 -10.98 19.79
N ILE A 153 -5.08 -11.64 18.69
CA ILE A 153 -5.87 -12.75 18.14
C ILE A 153 -5.57 -14.00 18.97
N ASN A 154 -6.18 -14.08 20.14
CA ASN A 154 -5.95 -15.15 21.12
C ASN A 154 -7.18 -15.34 22.04
N MET A 155 -7.01 -16.10 23.13
CA MET A 155 -8.08 -16.42 24.08
C MET A 155 -8.74 -15.19 24.74
N SER A 156 -8.19 -13.99 24.62
CA SER A 156 -8.83 -12.74 25.08
C SER A 156 -10.03 -12.34 24.21
N MET A 157 -10.13 -12.88 22.99
CA MET A 157 -11.28 -12.66 22.11
C MET A 157 -12.45 -13.58 22.39
N CYS A 158 -12.35 -14.56 23.31
CA CYS A 158 -13.46 -15.43 23.65
C CYS A 158 -14.65 -14.62 24.19
N GLY A 159 -15.81 -14.75 23.54
CA GLY A 159 -17.03 -14.00 23.85
C GLY A 159 -17.05 -12.56 23.34
N ALA A 160 -16.06 -12.16 22.56
CA ALA A 160 -16.05 -10.86 21.89
C ALA A 160 -16.75 -10.94 20.52
N ALA A 161 -17.29 -9.79 20.09
CA ALA A 161 -17.79 -9.58 18.73
C ALA A 161 -16.69 -8.87 17.91
N ALA A 162 -16.16 -9.54 16.90
CA ALA A 162 -15.21 -8.96 15.96
C ALA A 162 -15.95 -8.42 14.72
N ALA A 163 -15.67 -7.19 14.31
CA ALA A 163 -16.03 -6.68 13.00
C ALA A 163 -14.85 -6.93 12.06
N GLU A 164 -15.05 -7.59 10.92
CA GLU A 164 -13.96 -7.95 10.01
C GLU A 164 -14.35 -7.72 8.56
N ASN A 165 -13.36 -7.52 7.70
CA ASN A 165 -13.61 -7.39 6.28
C ASN A 165 -13.80 -8.77 5.61
N THR A 166 -14.76 -8.84 4.70
CA THR A 166 -15.02 -10.04 3.92
C THR A 166 -13.79 -10.45 3.11
N GLY A 167 -13.30 -11.68 3.31
CA GLY A 167 -12.15 -12.25 2.60
C GLY A 167 -10.78 -11.90 3.18
N TYR A 168 -10.72 -11.21 4.32
CA TYR A 168 -9.47 -10.93 5.02
C TYR A 168 -8.96 -12.16 5.80
N VAL A 169 -7.64 -12.20 6.02
CA VAL A 169 -6.97 -13.34 6.68
C VAL A 169 -7.26 -13.42 8.18
N GLU A 170 -7.67 -12.31 8.80
CA GLU A 170 -8.04 -12.22 10.22
C GLU A 170 -9.28 -13.07 10.51
N VAL A 171 -10.20 -13.17 9.54
CA VAL A 171 -11.42 -14.01 9.69
C VAL A 171 -11.09 -15.46 10.05
N PRO A 172 -10.32 -16.23 9.25
CA PRO A 172 -9.96 -17.60 9.62
C PRO A 172 -9.06 -17.67 10.86
N LEU A 173 -8.24 -16.64 11.16
CA LEU A 173 -7.45 -16.62 12.39
C LEU A 173 -8.35 -16.51 13.64
N ILE A 174 -9.37 -15.66 13.61
CA ILE A 174 -10.35 -15.56 14.71
C ILE A 174 -11.22 -16.81 14.78
N GLN A 175 -11.65 -17.38 13.65
CA GLN A 175 -12.41 -18.63 13.62
C GLN A 175 -11.65 -19.80 14.25
N ALA A 176 -10.32 -19.84 14.11
CA ALA A 176 -9.48 -20.86 14.72
C ALA A 176 -9.51 -20.85 16.26
N LEU A 177 -9.93 -19.73 16.89
CA LEU A 177 -10.09 -19.63 18.35
C LEU A 177 -11.38 -20.31 18.86
N ILE A 178 -12.37 -20.54 18.01
CA ILE A 178 -13.69 -21.09 18.40
C ILE A 178 -13.54 -22.41 19.18
N PRO A 179 -12.84 -23.45 18.67
CA PRO A 179 -12.68 -24.70 19.39
C PRO A 179 -11.89 -24.54 20.69
N GLU A 180 -10.95 -23.60 20.74
CA GLU A 180 -10.15 -23.33 21.94
C GLU A 180 -10.98 -22.66 23.05
N CYS A 181 -11.78 -21.66 22.70
CA CYS A 181 -12.70 -21.01 23.62
C CYS A 181 -13.70 -22.03 24.20
N LYS A 182 -14.28 -22.87 23.35
CA LYS A 182 -15.21 -23.93 23.75
C LYS A 182 -14.56 -24.93 24.71
N LYS A 183 -13.34 -25.38 24.40
CA LYS A 183 -12.56 -26.28 25.25
C LYS A 183 -12.28 -25.67 26.64
N ALA A 184 -12.09 -24.35 26.68
CA ALA A 184 -11.84 -23.58 27.90
C ALA A 184 -13.14 -23.24 28.68
N GLY A 185 -14.32 -23.66 28.21
CA GLY A 185 -15.63 -23.33 28.83
C GLY A 185 -15.99 -21.84 28.67
N LYS A 186 -15.40 -21.14 27.69
CA LYS A 186 -15.69 -19.72 27.41
C LYS A 186 -16.64 -19.60 26.21
N ALA A 187 -17.35 -18.48 26.14
CA ALA A 187 -18.16 -18.16 24.97
C ALA A 187 -17.27 -18.02 23.70
N GLU A 188 -17.81 -18.45 22.57
CA GLU A 188 -17.13 -18.35 21.28
C GLU A 188 -17.06 -16.89 20.81
N PRO A 189 -16.00 -16.45 20.10
CA PRO A 189 -16.02 -15.17 19.42
C PRO A 189 -17.06 -15.18 18.29
N THR A 190 -17.71 -14.06 18.05
CA THR A 190 -18.59 -13.85 16.89
C THR A 190 -17.93 -12.95 15.88
N ILE A 191 -18.17 -13.16 14.59
CA ILE A 191 -17.59 -12.37 13.52
C ILE A 191 -18.71 -11.74 12.69
N GLN A 192 -18.66 -10.41 12.56
CA GLN A 192 -19.55 -9.62 11.72
C GLN A 192 -18.74 -9.17 10.49
N LEU A 193 -19.16 -9.59 9.29
CA LEU A 193 -18.45 -9.30 8.05
C LEU A 193 -18.97 -8.01 7.39
N TYR A 194 -18.04 -7.20 6.93
CA TYR A 194 -18.29 -5.94 6.23
C TYR A 194 -17.43 -5.83 4.97
N ASP A 195 -17.86 -4.99 4.02
CA ASP A 195 -17.16 -4.84 2.74
C ASP A 195 -16.07 -3.76 2.75
N ASN A 196 -15.98 -2.97 3.84
CA ASN A 196 -14.97 -1.89 3.95
C ASN A 196 -14.61 -1.57 5.40
N ASN A 197 -13.43 -0.97 5.59
CA ASN A 197 -12.88 -0.61 6.90
C ASN A 197 -13.78 0.36 7.67
N ALA A 198 -14.40 1.33 6.97
CA ALA A 198 -15.26 2.33 7.62
C ALA A 198 -16.44 1.68 8.35
N ASN A 199 -17.05 0.64 7.77
CA ASN A 199 -18.15 -0.09 8.39
C ASN A 199 -17.70 -0.89 9.61
N CYS A 200 -16.51 -1.50 9.58
CA CYS A 200 -15.92 -2.18 10.75
C CYS A 200 -15.68 -1.19 11.89
N ILE A 201 -15.07 -0.04 11.60
CA ILE A 201 -14.81 1.03 12.58
C ILE A 201 -16.13 1.54 13.16
N GLN A 202 -17.14 1.80 12.32
CA GLN A 202 -18.46 2.24 12.78
C GLN A 202 -19.19 1.19 13.63
N ALA A 203 -18.93 -0.11 13.42
CA ALA A 203 -19.49 -1.16 14.29
C ALA A 203 -18.96 -1.03 15.73
N ILE A 204 -17.66 -0.75 15.91
CA ILE A 204 -17.07 -0.49 17.24
C ILE A 204 -17.61 0.80 17.84
N LEU A 205 -17.62 1.90 17.08
CA LEU A 205 -18.12 3.19 17.55
C LEU A 205 -19.59 3.14 17.98
N ALA A 206 -20.39 2.25 17.37
CA ALA A 206 -21.80 2.02 17.70
C ALA A 206 -22.01 0.96 18.79
N GLY A 207 -20.94 0.37 19.35
CA GLY A 207 -21.02 -0.70 20.34
C GLY A 207 -21.59 -2.03 19.81
N ARG A 208 -21.58 -2.23 18.50
CA ARG A 208 -22.05 -3.48 17.86
C ARG A 208 -20.93 -4.52 17.74
N ALA A 209 -19.69 -4.10 17.77
CA ALA A 209 -18.52 -4.94 17.82
C ALA A 209 -17.56 -4.47 18.92
N ASP A 210 -16.79 -5.39 19.46
CA ASP A 210 -15.80 -5.15 20.52
C ASP A 210 -14.41 -4.88 19.95
N THR A 211 -14.11 -5.41 18.76
CA THR A 211 -12.79 -5.31 18.13
C THR A 211 -12.87 -5.34 16.61
N TYR A 212 -11.83 -4.81 15.99
CA TYR A 212 -11.51 -4.93 14.56
C TYR A 212 -10.00 -5.15 14.43
N VAL A 213 -9.59 -6.18 13.74
CA VAL A 213 -8.17 -6.46 13.48
C VAL A 213 -7.88 -6.17 12.01
N ASN A 214 -6.86 -5.35 11.76
CA ASN A 214 -6.50 -4.96 10.41
C ASN A 214 -5.08 -4.42 10.38
N ASP A 215 -4.53 -4.17 9.19
CA ASP A 215 -3.26 -3.49 9.01
C ASP A 215 -3.09 -2.32 9.99
N VAL A 216 -1.91 -2.24 10.61
CA VAL A 216 -1.64 -1.27 11.68
C VAL A 216 -1.89 0.18 11.25
N ASN A 217 -1.68 0.52 9.97
CA ASN A 217 -1.91 1.89 9.47
C ASN A 217 -3.40 2.22 9.42
N THR A 218 -4.25 1.25 9.07
CA THR A 218 -5.71 1.38 9.15
C THR A 218 -6.17 1.64 10.58
N VAL A 219 -5.65 0.87 11.53
CA VAL A 219 -5.95 1.00 12.97
C VAL A 219 -5.47 2.34 13.51
N ASP A 220 -4.22 2.73 13.21
CA ASP A 220 -3.66 4.02 13.65
C ASP A 220 -4.40 5.21 13.05
N SER A 221 -4.85 5.11 11.80
CA SER A 221 -5.69 6.11 11.16
C SER A 221 -7.05 6.24 11.86
N ALA A 222 -7.68 5.13 12.23
CA ALA A 222 -8.93 5.13 12.98
C ALA A 222 -8.79 5.76 14.37
N VAL A 223 -7.73 5.40 15.11
CA VAL A 223 -7.42 5.98 16.43
C VAL A 223 -7.17 7.50 16.31
N LYS A 224 -6.43 7.92 15.28
CA LYS A 224 -6.19 9.35 15.01
C LYS A 224 -7.49 10.11 14.70
N ALA A 225 -8.43 9.48 13.99
CA ALA A 225 -9.72 10.10 13.67
C ALA A 225 -10.68 10.17 14.88
N TYR A 226 -10.58 9.22 15.81
CA TYR A 226 -11.47 9.11 16.97
C TYR A 226 -10.70 8.87 18.30
N PRO A 227 -9.78 9.77 18.70
CA PRO A 227 -8.84 9.52 19.80
C PRO A 227 -9.50 9.33 21.17
N ASP A 228 -10.69 9.94 21.37
CA ASP A 228 -11.46 9.84 22.61
C ASP A 228 -12.39 8.61 22.66
N LYS A 229 -12.55 7.89 21.53
CA LYS A 229 -13.48 6.77 21.41
C LYS A 229 -12.83 5.43 21.09
N LEU A 230 -11.67 5.48 20.45
CA LEU A 230 -10.96 4.29 19.98
C LEU A 230 -9.54 4.27 20.51
N GLU A 231 -8.99 3.07 20.64
CA GLU A 231 -7.57 2.84 20.89
C GLU A 231 -7.08 1.58 20.20
N LYS A 232 -5.77 1.55 19.92
CA LYS A 232 -5.06 0.35 19.51
C LYS A 232 -4.64 -0.41 20.76
N ALA A 233 -5.24 -1.57 21.01
CA ALA A 233 -4.91 -2.40 22.16
C ALA A 233 -3.48 -2.93 22.04
N ILE A 234 -3.10 -3.41 20.87
CA ILE A 234 -1.77 -3.96 20.58
C ILE A 234 -1.54 -3.99 19.05
N ALA A 235 -0.27 -4.03 18.64
CA ALA A 235 0.12 -4.50 17.32
C ALA A 235 0.49 -5.98 17.40
N VAL A 236 0.07 -6.76 16.41
CA VAL A 236 0.32 -8.20 16.32
C VAL A 236 1.07 -8.53 15.04
N THR A 237 1.98 -9.51 15.12
CA THR A 237 2.63 -10.06 13.94
C THR A 237 1.75 -11.16 13.38
N ILE A 238 1.49 -11.14 12.09
CA ILE A 238 0.84 -12.23 11.36
C ILE A 238 1.85 -12.91 10.44
N PRO A 239 1.68 -14.22 10.14
CA PRO A 239 2.67 -15.01 9.40
C PRO A 239 2.60 -14.81 7.88
N TYR A 240 2.25 -13.61 7.42
CA TYR A 240 2.06 -13.31 6.01
C TYR A 240 2.91 -12.10 5.59
N SER A 241 2.99 -11.88 4.31
CA SER A 241 3.60 -10.70 3.69
C SER A 241 2.65 -10.16 2.64
N VAL A 242 2.69 -8.86 2.41
CA VAL A 242 2.00 -8.24 1.27
C VAL A 242 2.68 -8.68 -0.01
N GLY A 243 1.89 -8.95 -1.04
CA GLY A 243 2.39 -9.43 -2.32
C GLY A 243 1.63 -8.89 -3.52
N ILE A 244 2.33 -8.84 -4.63
CA ILE A 244 1.76 -8.59 -5.95
C ILE A 244 1.20 -9.92 -6.46
N ALA A 245 -0.10 -9.98 -6.80
CA ALA A 245 -0.68 -11.17 -7.39
C ALA A 245 -0.71 -11.07 -8.92
N VAL A 246 -0.29 -12.14 -9.58
CA VAL A 246 -0.28 -12.28 -11.04
C VAL A 246 -0.95 -13.60 -11.46
N PRO A 247 -1.50 -13.69 -12.68
CA PRO A 247 -2.12 -14.92 -13.17
C PRO A 247 -1.12 -16.09 -13.20
N LYS A 248 -1.54 -17.27 -12.72
CA LYS A 248 -0.72 -18.49 -12.68
C LYS A 248 -0.27 -18.98 -14.05
N ASP A 249 -1.08 -18.75 -15.08
CA ASP A 249 -0.80 -19.12 -16.46
C ASP A 249 0.17 -18.17 -17.18
N LYS A 250 0.66 -17.11 -16.47
CA LYS A 250 1.60 -16.13 -17.00
C LYS A 250 2.94 -16.10 -16.23
N PRO A 251 3.68 -17.22 -16.09
CA PRO A 251 4.91 -17.27 -15.32
C PRO A 251 5.99 -16.31 -15.82
N LYS A 252 6.04 -16.06 -17.14
CA LYS A 252 6.95 -15.07 -17.74
C LYS A 252 6.65 -13.65 -17.26
N PHE A 253 5.37 -13.32 -17.03
CA PHE A 253 4.96 -12.03 -16.48
C PHE A 253 5.38 -11.92 -15.00
N ARG A 254 5.11 -12.96 -14.22
CA ARG A 254 5.56 -13.04 -12.83
C ARG A 254 7.07 -12.79 -12.70
N ASP A 255 7.87 -13.48 -13.52
CA ASP A 255 9.33 -13.37 -13.50
C ASP A 255 9.80 -11.98 -13.95
N ALA A 256 9.08 -11.33 -14.88
CA ALA A 256 9.36 -9.95 -15.30
C ALA A 256 9.06 -8.96 -14.15
N VAL A 257 7.90 -9.09 -13.48
CA VAL A 257 7.50 -8.24 -12.35
C VAL A 257 8.49 -8.41 -11.19
N LEU A 258 8.88 -9.65 -10.86
CA LEU A 258 9.91 -9.93 -9.85
C LEU A 258 11.23 -9.23 -10.18
N ALA A 259 11.72 -9.37 -11.41
CA ALA A 259 12.97 -8.75 -11.83
C ALA A 259 12.91 -7.22 -11.76
N ALA A 260 11.79 -6.62 -12.15
CA ALA A 260 11.59 -5.17 -12.04
C ALA A 260 11.53 -4.70 -10.59
N LEU A 261 10.80 -5.42 -9.72
CA LEU A 261 10.73 -5.09 -8.29
C LEU A 261 12.12 -5.15 -7.63
N ILE A 262 12.95 -6.13 -7.99
CA ILE A 262 14.36 -6.23 -7.52
C ILE A 262 15.14 -4.96 -7.93
N GLU A 263 15.01 -4.49 -9.16
CA GLU A 263 15.72 -3.29 -9.61
C GLU A 263 15.17 -2.00 -8.97
N VAL A 264 13.84 -1.91 -8.77
CA VAL A 264 13.20 -0.82 -8.02
C VAL A 264 13.71 -0.78 -6.57
N GLN A 265 13.91 -1.93 -5.94
CA GLN A 265 14.46 -2.02 -4.58
C GLN A 265 15.95 -1.66 -4.54
N LYS A 266 16.76 -2.16 -5.47
CA LYS A 266 18.19 -1.82 -5.58
C LYS A 266 18.41 -0.33 -5.81
N ALA A 267 17.53 0.33 -6.56
CA ALA A 267 17.57 1.78 -6.78
C ALA A 267 17.20 2.60 -5.53
N GLY A 268 16.71 1.96 -4.45
CA GLY A 268 16.25 2.62 -3.24
C GLY A 268 14.82 3.15 -3.32
N THR A 269 14.18 3.10 -4.48
CA THR A 269 12.85 3.66 -4.73
C THR A 269 11.81 3.06 -3.78
N HIS A 270 11.84 1.75 -3.54
CA HIS A 270 10.91 1.09 -2.61
C HIS A 270 10.98 1.70 -1.20
N MET A 271 12.18 1.93 -0.66
CA MET A 271 12.37 2.57 0.65
C MET A 271 11.93 4.03 0.68
N GLU A 272 12.14 4.75 -0.41
CA GLU A 272 11.67 6.14 -0.56
C GLU A 272 10.14 6.19 -0.57
N LEU A 273 9.49 5.26 -1.25
CA LEU A 273 8.03 5.16 -1.29
C LEU A 273 7.43 4.80 0.07
N LEU A 274 8.03 3.87 0.85
CA LEU A 274 7.60 3.61 2.23
C LEU A 274 7.59 4.91 3.05
N LYS A 275 8.69 5.68 3.02
CA LYS A 275 8.79 6.97 3.72
C LYS A 275 7.79 8.00 3.21
N LYS A 276 7.63 8.12 1.88
CA LYS A 276 6.71 9.06 1.23
C LYS A 276 5.27 8.88 1.71
N HIS A 277 4.86 7.63 1.87
CA HIS A 277 3.49 7.27 2.26
C HIS A 277 3.30 7.03 3.76
N GLY A 278 4.33 7.34 4.58
CA GLY A 278 4.27 7.23 6.04
C GLY A 278 4.21 5.81 6.57
N LEU A 279 4.65 4.84 5.76
CA LEU A 279 4.77 3.44 6.16
C LEU A 279 6.09 3.21 6.91
N ASP A 280 6.10 2.23 7.83
CA ASP A 280 7.32 1.86 8.54
C ASP A 280 8.35 1.28 7.55
N VAL A 281 9.56 1.82 7.57
CA VAL A 281 10.66 1.34 6.73
C VAL A 281 11.07 -0.11 7.07
N ASN A 282 10.76 -0.58 8.28
CA ASN A 282 10.96 -1.97 8.69
C ASN A 282 10.00 -2.95 7.99
N ASN A 283 8.96 -2.43 7.31
CA ASN A 283 8.10 -3.21 6.44
C ASN A 283 8.82 -3.67 5.17
N PHE A 284 9.97 -3.08 4.85
CA PHE A 284 10.78 -3.54 3.72
C PHE A 284 11.02 -5.05 3.78
N LYS A 285 10.79 -5.71 2.66
CA LYS A 285 11.05 -7.13 2.47
C LYS A 285 11.66 -7.34 1.09
N GLU A 286 12.75 -8.10 1.03
CA GLU A 286 13.25 -8.60 -0.25
C GLU A 286 12.18 -9.46 -0.93
N PRO A 287 12.07 -9.37 -2.27
CA PRO A 287 11.01 -10.08 -2.99
C PRO A 287 11.23 -11.59 -2.93
N ASP A 288 10.14 -12.31 -2.79
CA ASP A 288 10.11 -13.75 -2.87
C ASP A 288 8.84 -14.21 -3.60
N ILE A 289 8.89 -15.38 -4.23
CA ILE A 289 7.74 -15.94 -4.93
C ILE A 289 7.01 -16.91 -3.99
N LEU A 290 5.70 -16.75 -3.87
CA LEU A 290 4.82 -17.71 -3.23
C LEU A 290 3.86 -18.29 -4.26
N THR A 291 3.96 -19.59 -4.47
CA THR A 291 3.03 -20.40 -5.28
C THR A 291 2.28 -21.39 -4.39
N ALA A 292 1.29 -22.07 -4.95
CA ALA A 292 0.54 -23.10 -4.23
C ALA A 292 1.41 -24.32 -3.87
N ASP A 293 2.39 -24.64 -4.71
CA ASP A 293 3.27 -25.83 -4.61
C ASP A 293 4.42 -25.61 -3.64
#